data_6196f93ba5cb47b68712822af7bbd95e
#
_entry.id   6196f93ba5cb47b68712822af7bbd95e
#
_cell.length_a   1.000
_cell.length_b   1.000
_cell.length_c   1.000
_cell.angle_alpha   90.00
_cell.angle_beta   90.00
_cell.angle_gamma   90.00
#
_symmetry.space_group_name_H-M   'P 1'
#
loop_
_entity.id
_entity.type
_entity.pdbx_description
1 polymer ?
#
loop_
_entity_poly.entity_id
_entity_poly.type
_entity_poly.pdbx_seq_one_letter_code
_entity_poly.pdbx_strand_id
1 'polypeptide(L)'
;LMGDLTGSMSAYHAILKRKFTEICTTLFQLIPNLRIGIIFYLDHGSGDPYITKVQPLTVNVEQLQSFILGTPDGFGGDEDEAVEDALHDALKMNWCEINTHSIVLFGDARPHEVSVCPYQHDYFKITESLFKKQVTINTVYCSTGSDYRRQSSLYEVEIGNFSRRVSRLGNPEFFSWIANVTGGIAIGVEQIDDIVDIIKGLAAKDAGKIDELEKEELKITLRPIPALVHIKKQAKLIEERKKLLGFG
;
A
#
# COMPACT_ATOMS: atom_id res chain seq x y z
N LEU A 1 -3.42 -0.35 -5.97
CA LEU A 1 -3.87 -0.25 -4.59
C LEU A 1 -4.18 -1.63 -4.04
N MET A 2 -3.80 -1.90 -2.81
CA MET A 2 -4.09 -3.14 -2.10
C MET A 2 -4.67 -2.80 -0.74
N GLY A 3 -5.84 -3.31 -0.41
CA GLY A 3 -6.54 -2.85 0.78
C GLY A 3 -7.36 -3.91 1.50
N ASP A 4 -7.32 -3.78 2.80
CA ASP A 4 -8.12 -4.50 3.75
C ASP A 4 -9.55 -3.96 3.77
N LEU A 5 -10.54 -4.84 3.64
CA LEU A 5 -11.96 -4.51 3.74
C LEU A 5 -12.69 -5.25 4.87
N THR A 6 -11.95 -5.73 5.86
CA THR A 6 -12.54 -6.33 7.07
C THR A 6 -13.23 -5.28 7.94
N GLY A 7 -13.94 -5.73 8.96
CA GLY A 7 -14.81 -4.88 9.77
C GLY A 7 -14.08 -3.70 10.44
N SER A 8 -12.85 -3.89 10.90
CA SER A 8 -12.00 -2.86 11.50
C SER A 8 -11.71 -1.70 10.55
N MET A 9 -11.67 -1.98 9.23
CA MET A 9 -11.35 -1.03 8.17
C MET A 9 -12.57 -0.29 7.59
N SER A 10 -13.78 -0.55 8.07
CA SER A 10 -15.02 -0.03 7.48
C SER A 10 -15.07 1.50 7.33
N ALA A 11 -14.54 2.25 8.29
CA ALA A 11 -14.49 3.71 8.24
C ALA A 11 -13.54 4.22 7.15
N TYR A 12 -12.39 3.59 6.97
CA TYR A 12 -11.43 3.91 5.91
C TYR A 12 -11.99 3.56 4.54
N HIS A 13 -12.66 2.41 4.43
CA HIS A 13 -13.30 2.00 3.19
C HIS A 13 -14.41 2.99 2.75
N ALA A 14 -15.24 3.46 3.68
CA ALA A 14 -16.26 4.48 3.38
C ALA A 14 -15.65 5.77 2.80
N ILE A 15 -14.53 6.23 3.33
CA ILE A 15 -13.81 7.41 2.79
C ILE A 15 -13.23 7.11 1.43
N LEU A 16 -12.56 5.96 1.25
CA LEU A 16 -12.02 5.56 -0.04
C LEU A 16 -13.11 5.46 -1.10
N LYS A 17 -14.24 4.81 -0.83
CA LYS A 17 -15.39 4.78 -1.75
C LYS A 17 -15.84 6.17 -2.17
N ARG A 18 -15.94 7.10 -1.21
CA ARG A 18 -16.40 8.48 -1.46
C ARG A 18 -15.39 9.29 -2.28
N LYS A 19 -14.09 9.11 -2.01
CA LYS A 19 -13.00 9.94 -2.55
C LYS A 19 -12.22 9.30 -3.70
N PHE A 20 -12.54 8.07 -4.06
CA PHE A 20 -11.73 7.29 -5.00
C PHE A 20 -11.64 7.93 -6.39
N THR A 21 -12.75 8.51 -6.87
CA THR A 21 -12.75 9.23 -8.15
C THR A 21 -11.79 10.42 -8.12
N GLU A 22 -11.75 11.16 -7.02
CA GLU A 22 -10.81 12.26 -6.82
C GLU A 22 -9.36 11.76 -6.87
N ILE A 23 -9.05 10.67 -6.13
CA ILE A 23 -7.71 10.05 -6.14
C ILE A 23 -7.31 9.68 -7.57
N CYS A 24 -8.14 8.93 -8.27
CA CYS A 24 -7.85 8.48 -9.63
C CYS A 24 -7.68 9.65 -10.60
N THR A 25 -8.58 10.64 -10.56
CA THR A 25 -8.51 11.81 -11.45
C THR A 25 -7.21 12.58 -11.23
N THR A 26 -6.86 12.85 -9.98
CA THR A 26 -5.60 13.52 -9.65
C THR A 26 -4.39 12.74 -10.15
N LEU A 27 -4.34 11.43 -9.90
CA LEU A 27 -3.21 10.61 -10.29
C LEU A 27 -3.08 10.45 -11.81
N PHE A 28 -4.18 10.27 -12.54
CA PHE A 28 -4.15 10.17 -14.01
C PHE A 28 -3.77 11.49 -14.69
N GLN A 29 -4.14 12.64 -14.11
CA GLN A 29 -3.71 13.94 -14.60
C GLN A 29 -2.21 14.19 -14.35
N LEU A 30 -1.70 13.70 -13.20
CA LEU A 30 -0.34 13.96 -12.75
C LEU A 30 0.68 13.01 -13.39
N ILE A 31 0.29 11.75 -13.59
CA ILE A 31 1.21 10.66 -13.99
C ILE A 31 0.84 10.16 -15.39
N PRO A 32 1.63 10.51 -16.42
CA PRO A 32 1.40 10.03 -17.78
C PRO A 32 1.43 8.49 -17.87
N ASN A 33 0.53 7.91 -18.64
CA ASN A 33 0.44 6.46 -18.89
C ASN A 33 0.26 5.59 -17.64
N LEU A 34 -0.24 6.19 -16.55
CA LEU A 34 -0.56 5.46 -15.34
C LEU A 34 -1.61 4.37 -15.62
N ARG A 35 -1.40 3.19 -15.05
CA ARG A 35 -2.43 2.16 -14.91
C ARG A 35 -2.63 1.88 -13.43
N ILE A 36 -3.86 1.79 -13.00
CA ILE A 36 -4.22 1.46 -11.62
C ILE A 36 -4.90 0.10 -11.59
N GLY A 37 -4.49 -0.77 -10.69
CA GLY A 37 -5.18 -1.99 -10.31
C GLY A 37 -5.59 -1.93 -8.85
N ILE A 38 -6.59 -2.70 -8.48
CA ILE A 38 -7.07 -2.78 -7.10
C ILE A 38 -7.12 -4.24 -6.68
N ILE A 39 -6.59 -4.53 -5.50
CA ILE A 39 -6.77 -5.81 -4.83
C ILE A 39 -7.37 -5.52 -3.47
N PHE A 40 -8.56 -6.06 -3.20
CA PHE A 40 -9.12 -6.06 -1.87
C PHE A 40 -9.04 -7.45 -1.28
N TYR A 41 -8.81 -7.52 0.02
CA TYR A 41 -8.75 -8.78 0.75
C TYR A 41 -9.58 -8.70 2.02
N LEU A 42 -9.99 -9.88 2.50
CA LEU A 42 -10.68 -10.14 3.75
C LEU A 42 -9.87 -11.17 4.54
N ASP A 43 -10.53 -12.09 5.20
CA ASP A 43 -9.89 -13.11 6.00
C ASP A 43 -10.28 -14.54 5.59
N HIS A 44 -9.52 -15.52 6.08
CA HIS A 44 -9.79 -16.94 5.90
C HIS A 44 -10.84 -17.45 6.90
N GLY A 45 -11.80 -18.21 6.42
CA GLY A 45 -12.71 -18.96 7.28
C GLY A 45 -13.73 -18.17 8.09
N SER A 46 -13.78 -16.86 7.93
CA SER A 46 -14.69 -15.97 8.66
C SER A 46 -16.15 -15.99 8.18
N GLY A 47 -16.43 -16.72 7.10
CA GLY A 47 -17.71 -16.65 6.40
C GLY A 47 -17.82 -15.44 5.48
N ASP A 48 -16.75 -14.78 5.22
CA ASP A 48 -16.64 -13.65 4.31
C ASP A 48 -16.94 -14.05 2.86
N PRO A 49 -17.48 -13.13 2.03
CA PRO A 49 -17.95 -13.46 0.68
C PRO A 49 -16.79 -13.76 -0.30
N TYR A 50 -15.57 -13.46 0.05
CA TYR A 50 -14.35 -13.75 -0.74
C TYR A 50 -13.12 -13.65 0.18
N ILE A 51 -11.98 -14.16 -0.28
CA ILE A 51 -10.67 -13.92 0.34
C ILE A 51 -10.01 -12.72 -0.34
N THR A 52 -9.91 -12.75 -1.67
CA THR A 52 -9.42 -11.62 -2.46
C THR A 52 -10.37 -11.27 -3.59
N LYS A 53 -10.40 -10.00 -3.97
CA LYS A 53 -11.00 -9.51 -5.22
C LYS A 53 -10.01 -8.64 -5.96
N VAL A 54 -9.90 -8.87 -7.27
CA VAL A 54 -8.90 -8.23 -8.11
C VAL A 54 -9.54 -7.48 -9.27
N GLN A 55 -9.26 -6.19 -9.37
CA GLN A 55 -9.43 -5.38 -10.56
C GLN A 55 -8.06 -5.26 -11.23
N PRO A 56 -7.86 -5.85 -12.42
CA PRO A 56 -6.60 -5.75 -13.15
C PRO A 56 -6.20 -4.31 -13.47
N LEU A 57 -4.91 -4.12 -13.75
CA LEU A 57 -4.36 -2.82 -14.13
C LEU A 57 -5.10 -2.23 -15.35
N THR A 58 -5.70 -1.05 -15.18
CA THR A 58 -6.48 -0.36 -16.21
C THR A 58 -6.25 1.15 -16.17
N VAL A 59 -6.56 1.83 -17.26
CA VAL A 59 -6.64 3.30 -17.37
C VAL A 59 -8.08 3.81 -17.20
N ASN A 60 -9.05 2.90 -17.09
CA ASN A 60 -10.47 3.23 -17.08
C ASN A 60 -10.95 3.53 -15.64
N VAL A 61 -11.18 4.82 -15.34
CA VAL A 61 -11.65 5.29 -14.03
C VAL A 61 -13.01 4.71 -13.67
N GLU A 62 -13.92 4.53 -14.65
CA GLU A 62 -15.26 4.01 -14.40
C GLU A 62 -15.22 2.54 -13.96
N GLN A 63 -14.32 1.73 -14.55
CA GLN A 63 -14.11 0.35 -14.13
C GLN A 63 -13.60 0.29 -12.69
N LEU A 64 -12.61 1.12 -12.35
CA LEU A 64 -12.06 1.21 -11.00
C LEU A 64 -13.13 1.63 -10.00
N GLN A 65 -13.91 2.67 -10.33
CA GLN A 65 -14.98 3.17 -9.48
C GLN A 65 -16.09 2.11 -9.28
N SER A 66 -16.51 1.46 -10.35
CA SER A 66 -17.52 0.41 -10.29
C SER A 66 -17.06 -0.76 -9.42
N PHE A 67 -15.77 -1.12 -9.51
CA PHE A 67 -15.18 -2.17 -8.71
C PHE A 67 -15.21 -1.82 -7.22
N ILE A 68 -14.74 -0.62 -6.84
CA ILE A 68 -14.65 -0.21 -5.43
C ILE A 68 -16.04 -0.04 -4.80
N LEU A 69 -17.01 0.50 -5.57
CA LEU A 69 -18.38 0.65 -5.09
C LEU A 69 -19.13 -0.69 -4.99
N GLY A 70 -18.86 -1.62 -5.90
CA GLY A 70 -19.50 -2.93 -5.96
C GLY A 70 -18.86 -4.01 -5.08
N THR A 71 -17.71 -3.73 -4.48
CA THR A 71 -17.04 -4.71 -3.60
C THR A 71 -17.63 -4.63 -2.20
N PRO A 72 -18.23 -5.72 -1.68
CA PRO A 72 -18.75 -5.75 -0.31
C PRO A 72 -17.63 -5.79 0.71
N ASP A 73 -17.87 -5.23 1.87
CA ASP A 73 -17.05 -5.36 3.06
C ASP A 73 -17.22 -6.74 3.67
N GLY A 74 -16.23 -7.23 4.40
CA GLY A 74 -16.31 -8.45 5.20
C GLY A 74 -16.34 -8.17 6.69
N PHE A 75 -16.26 -9.24 7.46
CA PHE A 75 -16.28 -9.18 8.92
C PHE A 75 -14.87 -9.35 9.52
N GLY A 76 -14.04 -10.16 8.86
CA GLY A 76 -12.80 -10.67 9.46
C GLY A 76 -13.06 -11.84 10.41
N GLY A 77 -12.04 -12.60 10.75
CA GLY A 77 -12.16 -13.80 11.56
C GLY A 77 -11.29 -13.79 12.82
N ASP A 78 -10.02 -13.58 12.67
CA ASP A 78 -9.06 -13.51 13.77
C ASP A 78 -8.24 -12.20 13.74
N GLU A 79 -7.03 -12.20 14.31
CA GLU A 79 -6.18 -10.99 14.35
C GLU A 79 -5.32 -10.81 13.11
N ASP A 80 -5.12 -11.87 12.33
CA ASP A 80 -4.33 -11.87 11.10
C ASP A 80 -5.30 -11.81 9.91
N GLU A 81 -4.91 -11.24 8.78
CA GLU A 81 -5.77 -11.07 7.61
C GLU A 81 -5.09 -11.63 6.36
N ALA A 82 -5.85 -11.92 5.29
CA ALA A 82 -5.33 -12.58 4.08
C ALA A 82 -4.44 -11.68 3.19
N VAL A 83 -3.52 -10.94 3.79
CA VAL A 83 -2.55 -10.08 3.10
C VAL A 83 -1.65 -10.90 2.18
N GLU A 84 -1.27 -12.11 2.59
CA GLU A 84 -0.42 -13.02 1.80
C GLU A 84 -1.08 -13.42 0.49
N ASP A 85 -2.41 -13.59 0.48
CA ASP A 85 -3.17 -13.91 -0.73
C ASP A 85 -3.24 -12.69 -1.65
N ALA A 86 -3.45 -11.50 -1.10
CA ALA A 86 -3.43 -10.26 -1.86
C ALA A 86 -2.05 -10.01 -2.49
N LEU A 87 -0.97 -10.25 -1.77
CA LEU A 87 0.41 -10.17 -2.30
C LEU A 87 0.65 -11.20 -3.41
N HIS A 88 0.12 -12.42 -3.26
CA HIS A 88 0.20 -13.46 -4.29
C HIS A 88 -0.56 -13.05 -5.55
N ASP A 89 -1.72 -12.45 -5.44
CA ASP A 89 -2.46 -11.94 -6.59
C ASP A 89 -1.76 -10.73 -7.24
N ALA A 90 -1.13 -9.86 -6.45
CA ALA A 90 -0.29 -8.81 -6.99
C ALA A 90 0.89 -9.35 -7.82
N LEU A 91 1.49 -10.47 -7.40
CA LEU A 91 2.57 -11.11 -8.14
C LEU A 91 2.15 -11.59 -9.54
N LYS A 92 0.85 -11.92 -9.72
CA LYS A 92 0.24 -12.37 -10.99
C LYS A 92 -0.21 -11.22 -11.89
N MET A 93 -0.23 -9.98 -11.40
CA MET A 93 -0.64 -8.85 -12.23
C MET A 93 0.28 -8.66 -13.43
N ASN A 94 -0.29 -8.16 -14.53
CA ASN A 94 0.44 -7.87 -15.77
C ASN A 94 1.23 -6.56 -15.64
N TRP A 95 2.33 -6.60 -14.87
CA TRP A 95 3.27 -5.50 -14.73
C TRP A 95 3.97 -5.19 -16.06
N CYS A 96 4.21 -3.92 -16.36
CA CYS A 96 4.95 -3.50 -17.54
C CYS A 96 6.47 -3.59 -17.28
N GLU A 97 7.25 -4.18 -18.15
CA GLU A 97 8.68 -4.43 -17.92
C GLU A 97 9.54 -3.16 -17.81
N ILE A 98 9.09 -2.06 -18.38
CA ILE A 98 9.90 -0.83 -18.54
C ILE A 98 9.46 0.35 -17.65
N ASN A 99 8.46 0.16 -16.79
CA ASN A 99 7.88 1.23 -15.98
C ASN A 99 8.17 1.03 -14.49
N THR A 100 7.96 2.10 -13.70
CA THR A 100 7.94 2.00 -12.24
C THR A 100 6.72 1.22 -11.78
N HIS A 101 6.93 0.27 -10.88
CA HIS A 101 5.88 -0.54 -10.27
C HIS A 101 5.77 -0.19 -8.79
N SER A 102 4.56 0.07 -8.35
CA SER A 102 4.31 0.42 -6.97
C SER A 102 3.01 -0.20 -6.45
N ILE A 103 3.06 -0.68 -5.23
CA ILE A 103 1.89 -1.07 -4.44
C ILE A 103 1.75 -0.06 -3.31
N VAL A 104 0.53 0.40 -3.06
CA VAL A 104 0.15 1.05 -1.82
C VAL A 104 -0.77 0.09 -1.09
N LEU A 105 -0.24 -0.54 -0.04
CA LEU A 105 -0.93 -1.47 0.84
C LEU A 105 -1.47 -0.71 2.05
N PHE A 106 -2.77 -0.78 2.30
CA PHE A 106 -3.40 -0.22 3.49
C PHE A 106 -4.20 -1.28 4.25
N GLY A 107 -4.08 -1.26 5.56
CA GLY A 107 -4.70 -2.20 6.48
C GLY A 107 -4.22 -1.99 7.91
N ASP A 108 -4.74 -2.75 8.84
CA ASP A 108 -4.43 -2.70 10.27
C ASP A 108 -3.91 -4.03 10.83
N ALA A 109 -3.92 -5.09 10.04
CA ALA A 109 -3.49 -6.43 10.42
C ALA A 109 -2.39 -6.99 9.51
N ARG A 110 -1.57 -7.85 10.07
CA ARG A 110 -0.48 -8.57 9.38
C ARG A 110 -1.01 -9.81 8.65
N PRO A 111 -0.22 -10.43 7.75
CA PRO A 111 -0.57 -11.68 7.09
C PRO A 111 -0.55 -12.88 8.04
N HIS A 112 -1.27 -13.93 7.65
CA HIS A 112 -1.13 -15.25 8.26
C HIS A 112 0.25 -15.86 8.01
N GLU A 113 0.71 -16.65 8.96
CA GLU A 113 1.88 -17.49 8.75
C GLU A 113 1.56 -18.62 7.75
N VAL A 114 2.57 -19.08 7.00
CA VAL A 114 2.43 -20.14 5.99
C VAL A 114 1.70 -21.38 6.51
N SER A 115 1.92 -21.73 7.78
CA SER A 115 1.29 -22.91 8.40
C SER A 115 -0.21 -22.73 8.68
N VAL A 116 -0.68 -21.50 8.69
CA VAL A 116 -2.10 -21.12 8.95
C VAL A 116 -2.83 -20.84 7.63
N CYS A 117 -2.16 -20.20 6.67
CA CYS A 117 -2.75 -19.91 5.36
C CYS A 117 -3.15 -21.21 4.64
N PRO A 118 -4.44 -21.38 4.27
CA PRO A 118 -4.93 -22.60 3.60
C PRO A 118 -4.24 -22.88 2.27
N TYR A 119 -3.76 -21.86 1.59
CA TYR A 119 -3.05 -21.97 0.32
C TYR A 119 -1.54 -22.04 0.46
N GLN A 120 -1.01 -22.04 1.70
CA GLN A 120 0.40 -22.08 2.01
C GLN A 120 1.20 -20.94 1.36
N HIS A 121 0.58 -19.77 1.20
CA HIS A 121 1.23 -18.59 0.69
C HIS A 121 2.24 -18.06 1.72
N ASP A 122 3.48 -17.91 1.27
CA ASP A 122 4.59 -17.41 2.09
C ASP A 122 4.80 -15.93 1.74
N TYR A 123 4.26 -15.02 2.55
CA TYR A 123 4.36 -13.58 2.32
C TYR A 123 5.79 -13.09 2.19
N PHE A 124 6.74 -13.72 2.89
CA PHE A 124 8.16 -13.39 2.80
C PHE A 124 8.71 -13.68 1.40
N LYS A 125 8.49 -14.89 0.88
CA LYS A 125 8.93 -15.30 -0.47
C LYS A 125 8.21 -14.54 -1.57
N ILE A 126 6.92 -14.23 -1.37
CA ILE A 126 6.13 -13.44 -2.31
C ILE A 126 6.68 -12.02 -2.38
N THR A 127 6.97 -11.39 -1.23
CA THR A 127 7.57 -10.06 -1.17
C THR A 127 8.93 -10.03 -1.85
N GLU A 128 9.80 -11.05 -1.62
CA GLU A 128 11.07 -11.17 -2.32
C GLU A 128 10.88 -11.27 -3.84
N SER A 129 9.86 -12.02 -4.29
CA SER A 129 9.54 -12.18 -5.71
C SER A 129 9.02 -10.89 -6.34
N LEU A 130 8.20 -10.10 -5.61
CA LEU A 130 7.75 -8.78 -6.02
C LEU A 130 8.93 -7.81 -6.11
N PHE A 131 9.83 -7.81 -5.13
CA PHE A 131 11.04 -7.01 -5.15
C PHE A 131 11.93 -7.32 -6.37
N LYS A 132 12.12 -8.62 -6.71
CA LYS A 132 12.85 -9.04 -7.92
C LYS A 132 12.19 -8.56 -9.21
N LYS A 133 10.87 -8.34 -9.20
CA LYS A 133 10.13 -7.67 -10.30
C LYS A 133 10.16 -6.14 -10.21
N GLN A 134 11.02 -5.57 -9.36
CA GLN A 134 11.16 -4.12 -9.16
C GLN A 134 9.86 -3.45 -8.66
N VAL A 135 9.03 -4.18 -7.93
CA VAL A 135 7.83 -3.64 -7.30
C VAL A 135 8.20 -3.06 -5.94
N THR A 136 8.02 -1.76 -5.78
CA THR A 136 8.11 -1.08 -4.49
C THR A 136 6.78 -1.20 -3.75
N ILE A 137 6.81 -1.55 -2.46
CA ILE A 137 5.61 -1.63 -1.62
C ILE A 137 5.66 -0.48 -0.61
N ASN A 138 4.75 0.46 -0.73
CA ASN A 138 4.49 1.45 0.30
C ASN A 138 3.34 0.97 1.17
N THR A 139 3.37 1.30 2.45
CA THR A 139 2.34 0.85 3.38
C THR A 139 1.70 1.98 4.14
N VAL A 140 0.41 1.82 4.41
CA VAL A 140 -0.41 2.73 5.21
C VAL A 140 -1.01 1.91 6.35
N TYR A 141 -0.44 2.06 7.55
CA TYR A 141 -0.94 1.38 8.74
C TYR A 141 -2.13 2.14 9.32
N CYS A 142 -3.30 1.54 9.24
CA CYS A 142 -4.60 2.15 9.53
C CYS A 142 -5.01 1.94 10.99
N SER A 143 -4.21 2.41 11.94
CA SER A 143 -4.56 2.39 13.36
C SER A 143 -4.63 3.82 13.89
N THR A 144 -5.83 4.27 14.25
CA THR A 144 -6.06 5.62 14.77
C THR A 144 -5.26 5.88 16.04
N GLY A 145 -4.61 7.04 16.10
CA GLY A 145 -3.77 7.45 17.24
C GLY A 145 -2.32 6.97 17.17
N SER A 146 -1.90 6.26 16.13
CA SER A 146 -0.49 5.95 15.91
C SER A 146 0.23 7.18 15.35
N ASP A 147 1.46 7.45 15.87
CA ASP A 147 2.31 8.49 15.28
C ASP A 147 2.78 8.05 13.89
N TYR A 148 2.11 8.56 12.85
CA TYR A 148 2.41 8.23 11.45
C TYR A 148 3.87 8.47 11.06
N ARG A 149 4.57 9.39 11.75
CA ARG A 149 5.96 9.74 11.47
C ARG A 149 6.96 8.67 11.90
N ARG A 150 6.56 7.80 12.82
CA ARG A 150 7.43 6.74 13.36
C ARG A 150 7.26 5.41 12.65
N GLN A 151 6.23 5.26 11.83
CA GLN A 151 5.89 3.96 11.24
C GLN A 151 7.09 3.32 10.51
N SER A 152 7.84 4.07 9.70
CA SER A 152 9.01 3.55 8.99
C SER A 152 10.16 3.10 9.89
N SER A 153 10.23 3.54 11.14
CA SER A 153 11.31 3.20 12.08
C SER A 153 10.98 2.04 13.03
N LEU A 154 9.77 1.48 12.95
CA LEU A 154 9.37 0.37 13.82
C LEU A 154 10.11 -0.93 13.51
N TYR A 155 10.50 -1.13 12.26
CA TYR A 155 11.31 -2.27 11.85
C TYR A 155 12.30 -1.88 10.76
N GLU A 156 13.54 -1.62 11.15
CA GLU A 156 14.60 -1.26 10.22
C GLU A 156 15.22 -2.50 9.57
N VAL A 157 15.26 -2.50 8.25
CA VAL A 157 15.92 -3.51 7.42
C VAL A 157 16.51 -2.83 6.18
N GLU A 158 17.62 -3.37 5.68
CA GLU A 158 18.20 -2.88 4.43
C GLU A 158 17.34 -3.28 3.23
N ILE A 159 17.27 -2.41 2.23
CA ILE A 159 16.54 -2.66 0.99
C ILE A 159 17.11 -3.93 0.33
N GLY A 160 16.23 -4.86 -0.02
CA GLY A 160 16.59 -6.12 -0.67
C GLY A 160 17.25 -7.16 0.26
N ASN A 161 17.33 -6.91 1.56
CA ASN A 161 17.90 -7.88 2.49
C ASN A 161 16.87 -8.93 2.94
N PHE A 162 16.73 -9.99 2.15
CA PHE A 162 15.92 -11.18 2.43
C PHE A 162 16.73 -12.33 3.00
N SER A 163 17.95 -12.10 3.49
CA SER A 163 18.85 -13.15 3.99
C SER A 163 18.33 -13.84 5.26
N ARG A 164 17.47 -13.17 6.01
CA ARG A 164 16.89 -13.69 7.25
C ARG A 164 15.38 -13.61 7.19
N ARG A 165 14.73 -14.77 7.30
CA ARG A 165 13.27 -14.81 7.46
C ARG A 165 12.88 -14.08 8.75
N VAL A 166 11.92 -13.19 8.64
CA VAL A 166 11.32 -12.53 9.78
C VAL A 166 10.26 -13.46 10.36
N SER A 167 10.36 -13.80 11.63
CA SER A 167 9.32 -14.58 12.32
C SER A 167 8.38 -13.62 13.01
N ARG A 168 7.11 -13.89 12.88
CA ARG A 168 5.96 -13.26 13.57
C ARG A 168 6.19 -11.82 14.07
N LEU A 169 6.06 -10.87 13.14
CA LEU A 169 6.05 -9.45 13.45
C LEU A 169 4.70 -9.06 14.07
N GLY A 170 4.66 -8.03 14.89
CA GLY A 170 3.41 -7.36 15.22
C GLY A 170 2.83 -6.64 13.99
N ASN A 171 1.57 -6.20 14.09
CA ASN A 171 0.89 -5.54 12.97
C ASN A 171 1.68 -4.33 12.45
N PRO A 172 2.04 -3.32 13.27
CA PRO A 172 2.77 -2.16 12.78
C PRO A 172 4.17 -2.50 12.27
N GLU A 173 4.87 -3.48 12.88
CA GLU A 173 6.20 -3.90 12.45
C GLU A 173 6.16 -4.60 11.08
N PHE A 174 5.10 -5.35 10.78
CA PHE A 174 4.92 -5.95 9.45
C PHE A 174 4.84 -4.89 8.36
N PHE A 175 4.01 -3.85 8.55
CA PHE A 175 3.88 -2.76 7.59
C PHE A 175 5.20 -1.98 7.42
N SER A 176 5.96 -1.81 8.52
CA SER A 176 7.29 -1.20 8.47
C SER A 176 8.29 -2.07 7.69
N TRP A 177 8.34 -3.39 8.01
CA TRP A 177 9.26 -4.32 7.37
C TRP A 177 9.05 -4.41 5.86
N ILE A 178 7.80 -4.65 5.40
CA ILE A 178 7.53 -4.88 3.97
C ILE A 178 7.82 -3.64 3.13
N ALA A 179 7.56 -2.46 3.66
CA ALA A 179 7.92 -1.22 3.00
C ALA A 179 9.44 -1.04 2.95
N ASN A 180 10.13 -1.13 4.08
CA ASN A 180 11.57 -0.91 4.16
C ASN A 180 12.35 -1.89 3.28
N VAL A 181 12.03 -3.19 3.31
CA VAL A 181 12.75 -4.20 2.53
C VAL A 181 12.57 -4.03 1.02
N THR A 182 11.47 -3.42 0.57
CA THR A 182 11.22 -3.15 -0.85
C THR A 182 11.61 -1.73 -1.29
N GLY A 183 12.12 -0.91 -0.38
CA GLY A 183 12.51 0.48 -0.65
C GLY A 183 11.33 1.45 -0.75
N GLY A 184 10.21 1.09 -0.12
CA GLY A 184 9.02 1.92 0.03
C GLY A 184 9.01 2.74 1.32
N ILE A 185 7.90 3.41 1.56
CA ILE A 185 7.64 4.20 2.78
C ILE A 185 6.52 3.53 3.57
N ALA A 186 6.73 3.32 4.87
CA ALA A 186 5.67 2.99 5.80
C ALA A 186 5.19 4.27 6.51
N ILE A 187 3.89 4.48 6.55
CA ILE A 187 3.26 5.63 7.21
C ILE A 187 2.05 5.15 8.00
N GLY A 188 1.84 5.70 9.20
CA GLY A 188 0.62 5.45 9.97
C GLY A 188 -0.44 6.51 9.68
N VAL A 189 -1.69 6.23 10.01
CA VAL A 189 -2.80 7.17 9.85
C VAL A 189 -3.22 7.72 11.22
N GLU A 190 -3.00 9.02 11.45
CA GLU A 190 -3.45 9.68 12.68
C GLU A 190 -4.95 9.99 12.61
N GLN A 191 -5.41 10.45 11.47
CA GLN A 191 -6.81 10.77 11.20
C GLN A 191 -7.27 10.07 9.94
N ILE A 192 -8.47 9.53 9.94
CA ILE A 192 -8.99 8.74 8.82
C ILE A 192 -8.99 9.53 7.50
N ASP A 193 -9.25 10.83 7.54
CA ASP A 193 -9.26 11.68 6.35
C ASP A 193 -7.89 11.83 5.67
N ASP A 194 -6.79 11.61 6.40
CA ASP A 194 -5.42 11.73 5.85
C ASP A 194 -5.12 10.63 4.81
N ILE A 195 -5.86 9.52 4.80
CA ILE A 195 -5.56 8.37 3.93
C ILE A 195 -5.56 8.73 2.45
N VAL A 196 -6.41 9.67 2.04
CA VAL A 196 -6.52 10.10 0.64
C VAL A 196 -5.24 10.79 0.18
N ASP A 197 -4.75 11.73 0.98
CA ASP A 197 -3.53 12.48 0.67
C ASP A 197 -2.28 11.60 0.80
N ILE A 198 -2.29 10.63 1.72
CA ILE A 198 -1.23 9.63 1.86
C ILE A 198 -1.15 8.78 0.60
N ILE A 199 -2.27 8.22 0.10
CA ILE A 199 -2.29 7.39 -1.10
C ILE A 199 -1.82 8.19 -2.32
N LYS A 200 -2.35 9.40 -2.53
CA LYS A 200 -1.91 10.29 -3.61
C LYS A 200 -0.41 10.58 -3.52
N GLY A 201 0.06 10.91 -2.32
CA GLY A 201 1.46 11.24 -2.05
C GLY A 201 2.42 10.08 -2.32
N LEU A 202 2.09 8.86 -1.87
CA LEU A 202 2.93 7.67 -2.09
C LEU A 202 2.99 7.30 -3.57
N ALA A 203 1.87 7.33 -4.28
CA ALA A 203 1.82 7.08 -5.72
C ALA A 203 2.61 8.14 -6.52
N ALA A 204 2.44 9.42 -6.19
CA ALA A 204 3.17 10.52 -6.82
C ALA A 204 4.68 10.45 -6.53
N LYS A 205 5.08 10.03 -5.32
CA LYS A 205 6.49 9.82 -4.95
C LYS A 205 7.13 8.78 -5.85
N ASP A 206 6.51 7.62 -6.04
CA ASP A 206 7.08 6.56 -6.86
C ASP A 206 7.13 6.93 -8.36
N ALA A 207 6.23 7.78 -8.81
CA ALA A 207 6.26 8.35 -10.16
C ALA A 207 7.20 9.55 -10.33
N GLY A 208 7.91 9.99 -9.28
CA GLY A 208 8.76 11.18 -9.30
C GLY A 208 7.98 12.50 -9.43
N LYS A 209 6.71 12.51 -9.02
CA LYS A 209 5.75 13.63 -9.20
C LYS A 209 5.31 14.29 -7.89
N ILE A 210 5.95 13.98 -6.78
CA ILE A 210 5.53 14.49 -5.47
C ILE A 210 5.62 16.01 -5.34
N ASP A 211 6.61 16.64 -5.97
CA ASP A 211 6.75 18.10 -5.97
C ASP A 211 5.64 18.79 -6.77
N GLU A 212 5.18 18.17 -7.84
CA GLU A 212 4.08 18.65 -8.66
C GLU A 212 2.76 18.52 -7.90
N LEU A 213 2.53 17.36 -7.26
CA LEU A 213 1.37 17.14 -6.41
C LEU A 213 1.30 18.17 -5.27
N GLU A 214 2.40 18.37 -4.55
CA GLU A 214 2.46 19.35 -3.45
C GLU A 214 2.08 20.77 -3.92
N LYS A 215 2.55 21.18 -5.10
CA LYS A 215 2.22 22.47 -5.67
C LYS A 215 0.74 22.59 -6.04
N GLU A 216 0.13 21.55 -6.62
CA GLU A 216 -1.29 21.56 -6.97
C GLU A 216 -2.17 21.58 -5.71
N GLU A 217 -1.89 20.74 -4.74
CA GLU A 217 -2.62 20.69 -3.48
C GLU A 217 -2.49 22.01 -2.68
N LEU A 218 -1.30 22.64 -2.70
CA LEU A 218 -1.09 23.92 -2.05
C LEU A 218 -1.97 25.06 -2.64
N LYS A 219 -2.27 25.02 -3.93
CA LYS A 219 -3.18 25.99 -4.56
C LYS A 219 -4.62 25.84 -4.04
N ILE A 220 -5.03 24.64 -3.70
CA ILE A 220 -6.37 24.30 -3.24
C ILE A 220 -6.50 24.54 -1.74
N THR A 221 -5.58 24.01 -0.96
CA THR A 221 -5.65 24.02 0.51
C THR A 221 -5.09 25.29 1.15
N LEU A 222 -4.28 26.06 0.40
CA LEU A 222 -3.52 27.22 0.86
C LEU A 222 -2.57 26.92 2.04
N ARG A 223 -2.33 25.66 2.35
CA ARG A 223 -1.42 25.18 3.41
C ARG A 223 -0.74 23.91 2.96
N PRO A 224 0.52 23.69 3.38
CA PRO A 224 1.19 22.39 3.15
C PRO A 224 0.41 21.26 3.81
N ILE A 225 0.26 20.15 3.10
CA ILE A 225 -0.32 18.93 3.66
C ILE A 225 0.77 18.18 4.43
N PRO A 226 0.63 17.95 5.75
CA PRO A 226 1.69 17.38 6.57
C PRO A 226 2.16 16.00 6.08
N ALA A 227 1.25 15.17 5.60
CA ALA A 227 1.56 13.85 5.04
C ALA A 227 2.48 13.96 3.82
N LEU A 228 2.20 14.87 2.87
CA LEU A 228 3.03 15.06 1.67
C LEU A 228 4.45 15.54 2.03
N VAL A 229 4.56 16.48 2.97
CA VAL A 229 5.84 16.96 3.48
C VAL A 229 6.66 15.82 4.09
N HIS A 230 6.00 14.96 4.88
CA HIS A 230 6.65 13.80 5.48
C HIS A 230 7.10 12.78 4.44
N ILE A 231 6.23 12.39 3.50
CA ILE A 231 6.55 11.45 2.41
C ILE A 231 7.75 11.95 1.61
N LYS A 232 7.77 13.24 1.26
CA LYS A 232 8.88 13.86 0.52
C LYS A 232 10.21 13.79 1.28
N LYS A 233 10.19 14.00 2.60
CA LYS A 233 11.37 13.85 3.45
C LYS A 233 11.87 12.41 3.48
N GLN A 234 10.97 11.44 3.66
CA GLN A 234 11.30 10.01 3.66
C GLN A 234 11.85 9.56 2.29
N ALA A 235 11.27 10.05 1.19
CA ALA A 235 11.75 9.75 -0.16
C ALA A 235 13.23 10.10 -0.35
N LYS A 236 13.66 11.27 0.13
CA LYS A 236 15.09 11.68 0.07
C LYS A 236 16.00 10.71 0.83
N LEU A 237 15.60 10.30 2.03
CA LEU A 237 16.37 9.34 2.84
C LEU A 237 16.48 7.98 2.15
N ILE A 238 15.42 7.52 1.50
CA ILE A 238 15.42 6.25 0.75
C ILE A 238 16.35 6.36 -0.47
N GLU A 239 16.29 7.44 -1.23
CA GLU A 239 17.18 7.64 -2.38
C GLU A 239 18.66 7.70 -1.96
N GLU A 240 18.98 8.32 -0.84
CA GLU A 240 20.34 8.30 -0.27
C GLU A 240 20.77 6.87 0.10
N ARG A 241 19.89 6.09 0.74
CA ARG A 241 20.14 4.68 1.07
C ARG A 241 20.34 3.82 -0.19
N LYS A 242 19.48 4.00 -1.22
CA LYS A 242 19.61 3.29 -2.50
C LYS A 242 20.96 3.54 -3.15
N LYS A 243 21.41 4.80 -3.21
CA LYS A 243 22.73 5.15 -3.74
C LYS A 243 23.88 4.49 -2.98
N LEU A 244 23.83 4.46 -1.66
CA LEU A 244 24.84 3.81 -0.82
C LEU A 244 24.91 2.29 -1.04
N LEU A 245 23.79 1.66 -1.36
CA LEU A 245 23.68 0.22 -1.62
C LEU A 245 23.89 -0.16 -3.10
N GLY A 246 24.11 0.81 -3.99
CA GLY A 246 24.32 0.57 -5.41
C GLY A 246 23.06 0.28 -6.22
N PHE A 247 21.87 0.60 -5.68
CA PHE A 247 20.59 0.58 -6.40
C PHE A 247 20.38 1.95 -7.09
N GLY A 248 21.18 2.29 -8.06
CA GLY A 248 21.09 3.56 -8.77
C GLY A 248 21.01 3.36 -10.28
#